data_a3cb31953cae07f0890e498c050cbaf5
#
_entry.id   a3cb31953cae07f0890e498c050cbaf5
#
_cell.length_a   1.000
_cell.length_b   1.000
_cell.length_c   1.000
_cell.angle_alpha   90.00
_cell.angle_beta   90.00
_cell.angle_gamma   90.00
#
_symmetry.space_group_name_H-M   'P 1'
#
loop_
_entity.id
_entity.type
_entity.pdbx_description
1 polymer ?
#
loop_
_entity_poly.entity_id
_entity_poly.type
_entity_poly.pdbx_seq_one_letter_code
_entity_poly.pdbx_strand_id
1 'polypeptide(L)'
;MLAYWFLFALFALPALTERMRHPDDPRPQRLLAIFGVVMALMIGLRFHVGADFEAYELIFRRAAEIDLARSLQRGDPGYQFVNWAVGQLGGAMWQVNLICAAIFVWGLIRLCRAEPSPMLAALVAIPYLVVVVAMGYTRQAVAIGFIMAGIASLSRGGSVIRFALYVAAAALFHRTAVLVLPVAIFAGRRNH
;
A
#
# COMPACT_ATOMS: atom_id res chain seq x y z
N MET A 1 -3.34 -20.74 5.80
CA MET A 1 -2.12 -20.62 6.64
C MET A 1 -0.83 -20.80 5.84
N LEU A 2 -0.66 -21.84 5.01
CA LEU A 2 0.58 -22.09 4.25
C LEU A 2 1.00 -20.92 3.37
N ALA A 3 0.06 -20.22 2.71
CA ALA A 3 0.36 -19.06 1.86
C ALA A 3 1.05 -17.90 2.62
N TYR A 4 0.68 -17.65 3.87
CA TYR A 4 1.30 -16.61 4.70
C TYR A 4 2.71 -16.99 5.13
N TRP A 5 2.91 -18.26 5.49
CA TRP A 5 4.24 -18.79 5.81
C TRP A 5 5.15 -18.79 4.58
N PHE A 6 4.61 -19.13 3.41
CA PHE A 6 5.35 -19.01 2.15
C PHE A 6 5.79 -17.57 1.89
N LEU A 7 4.87 -16.61 2.01
CA LEU A 7 5.21 -15.20 1.85
C LEU A 7 6.28 -14.77 2.86
N PHE A 8 6.14 -15.14 4.13
CA PHE A 8 7.12 -14.81 5.15
C PHE A 8 8.49 -15.40 4.82
N ALA A 9 8.57 -16.69 4.46
CA ALA A 9 9.81 -17.37 4.12
C ALA A 9 10.49 -16.76 2.88
N LEU A 10 9.70 -16.33 1.90
CA LEU A 10 10.19 -15.68 0.68
C LEU A 10 11.04 -14.44 0.99
N PHE A 11 10.67 -13.66 2.00
CA PHE A 11 11.41 -12.48 2.43
C PHE A 11 12.44 -12.81 3.51
N ALA A 12 12.19 -13.79 4.38
CA ALA A 12 13.09 -14.16 5.47
C ALA A 12 14.43 -14.71 4.95
N LEU A 13 14.41 -15.58 3.93
CA LEU A 13 15.62 -16.17 3.39
C LEU A 13 16.62 -15.13 2.84
N PRO A 14 16.22 -14.16 1.98
CA PRO A 14 17.11 -13.10 1.55
C PRO A 14 17.49 -12.13 2.68
N ALA A 15 16.58 -11.84 3.62
CA ALA A 15 16.87 -10.93 4.74
C ALA A 15 17.99 -11.49 5.64
N LEU A 16 18.03 -12.80 5.89
CA LEU A 16 19.09 -13.46 6.65
C LEU A 16 20.46 -13.39 5.97
N THR A 17 20.49 -13.29 4.64
CA THR A 17 21.71 -13.22 3.84
C THR A 17 22.08 -11.81 3.41
N GLU A 18 21.18 -10.84 3.68
CA GLU A 18 21.42 -9.45 3.34
C GLU A 18 22.54 -8.89 4.24
N ARG A 19 23.74 -8.77 3.67
CA ARG A 19 24.82 -8.04 4.31
C ARG A 19 24.45 -6.56 4.32
N MET A 20 24.89 -5.81 5.32
CA MET A 20 24.72 -4.36 5.32
C MET A 20 25.06 -3.81 3.93
N ARG A 21 24.13 -3.12 3.38
CA ARG A 21 24.06 -2.75 1.95
C ARG A 21 25.32 -2.03 1.51
N HIS A 22 26.03 -2.59 0.55
CA HIS A 22 26.89 -1.77 -0.30
C HIS A 22 25.97 -0.87 -1.14
N PRO A 23 26.17 0.47 -1.17
CA PRO A 23 25.25 1.40 -1.84
C PRO A 23 24.94 1.06 -3.29
N ASP A 24 25.88 0.38 -3.96
CA ASP A 24 25.83 0.07 -5.39
C ASP A 24 25.34 -1.34 -5.71
N ASP A 25 24.94 -2.17 -4.70
CA ASP A 25 24.44 -3.51 -5.00
C ASP A 25 22.98 -3.46 -5.48
N PRO A 26 22.67 -3.80 -6.73
CA PRO A 26 21.32 -3.78 -7.27
C PRO A 26 20.47 -5.00 -6.89
N ARG A 27 21.07 -6.07 -6.32
CA ARG A 27 20.38 -7.35 -6.06
C ARG A 27 19.21 -7.22 -5.10
N PRO A 28 19.35 -6.57 -3.92
CA PRO A 28 18.21 -6.40 -3.00
C PRO A 28 17.05 -5.65 -3.64
N GLN A 29 17.35 -4.66 -4.50
CA GLN A 29 16.31 -3.86 -5.17
C GLN A 29 15.53 -4.66 -6.22
N ARG A 30 16.20 -5.54 -6.96
CA ARG A 30 15.56 -6.41 -7.96
C ARG A 30 14.72 -7.49 -7.29
N LEU A 31 15.24 -8.14 -6.25
CA LEU A 31 14.50 -9.13 -5.47
C LEU A 31 13.27 -8.50 -4.82
N LEU A 32 13.41 -7.32 -4.21
CA LEU A 32 12.30 -6.60 -3.60
C LEU A 32 11.20 -6.26 -4.62
N ALA A 33 11.56 -5.92 -5.86
CA ALA A 33 10.60 -5.66 -6.91
C ALA A 33 9.85 -6.93 -7.33
N ILE A 34 10.58 -8.05 -7.55
CA ILE A 34 9.98 -9.35 -7.93
C ILE A 34 9.04 -9.84 -6.81
N PHE A 35 9.51 -9.84 -5.57
CA PHE A 35 8.70 -10.28 -4.42
C PHE A 35 7.54 -9.33 -4.14
N GLY A 36 7.70 -8.03 -4.46
CA GLY A 36 6.62 -7.07 -4.43
C GLY A 36 5.49 -7.43 -5.40
N VAL A 37 5.81 -7.88 -6.61
CA VAL A 37 4.80 -8.37 -7.56
C VAL A 37 4.06 -9.58 -6.99
N VAL A 38 4.79 -10.55 -6.42
CA VAL A 38 4.18 -11.73 -5.78
C VAL A 38 3.25 -11.29 -4.65
N MET A 39 3.69 -10.35 -3.80
CA MET A 39 2.89 -9.80 -2.71
C MET A 39 1.63 -9.09 -3.22
N ALA A 40 1.74 -8.27 -4.27
CA ALA A 40 0.60 -7.57 -4.85
C ALA A 40 -0.43 -8.54 -5.43
N LEU A 41 0.03 -9.61 -6.09
CA LEU A 41 -0.84 -10.67 -6.60
C LEU A 41 -1.53 -11.42 -5.44
N MET A 42 -0.81 -11.79 -4.40
CA MET A 42 -1.40 -12.47 -3.24
C MET A 42 -2.44 -11.60 -2.52
N ILE A 43 -2.19 -10.30 -2.37
CA ILE A 43 -3.15 -9.37 -1.76
C ILE A 43 -4.33 -9.12 -2.70
N GLY A 44 -4.07 -8.87 -3.98
CA GLY A 44 -5.08 -8.46 -4.96
C GLY A 44 -6.01 -9.59 -5.39
N LEU A 45 -5.49 -10.81 -5.54
CA LEU A 45 -6.25 -11.98 -5.99
C LEU A 45 -6.88 -12.78 -4.82
N ARG A 46 -6.85 -12.22 -3.60
CA ARG A 46 -7.50 -12.87 -2.46
C ARG A 46 -9.00 -13.04 -2.69
N PHE A 47 -9.54 -14.17 -2.26
CA PHE A 47 -10.95 -14.47 -2.35
C PHE A 47 -11.49 -14.90 -0.98
N HIS A 48 -12.55 -14.25 -0.49
CA HIS A 48 -13.14 -14.44 0.84
C HIS A 48 -12.11 -14.36 1.99
N VAL A 49 -11.11 -13.47 1.87
CA VAL A 49 -10.11 -13.19 2.89
C VAL A 49 -10.24 -11.75 3.37
N GLY A 50 -10.26 -11.58 4.69
CA GLY A 50 -10.43 -10.28 5.36
C GLY A 50 -11.83 -10.09 5.94
N ALA A 51 -11.90 -9.44 7.10
CA ALA A 51 -13.16 -9.25 7.84
C ALA A 51 -14.19 -8.42 7.05
N ASP A 52 -13.72 -7.53 6.19
CA ASP A 52 -14.56 -6.58 5.45
C ASP A 52 -14.84 -7.02 3.99
N PHE A 53 -14.54 -8.28 3.62
CA PHE A 53 -14.65 -8.73 2.22
C PHE A 53 -16.05 -8.52 1.64
N GLU A 54 -17.07 -8.97 2.35
CA GLU A 54 -18.48 -8.85 1.91
C GLU A 54 -18.93 -7.39 1.81
N ALA A 55 -18.48 -6.54 2.75
CA ALA A 55 -18.76 -5.12 2.73
C ALA A 55 -18.15 -4.44 1.49
N TYR A 56 -16.94 -4.80 1.11
CA TYR A 56 -16.29 -4.30 -0.10
C TYR A 56 -16.96 -4.78 -1.39
N GLU A 57 -17.44 -6.03 -1.43
CA GLU A 57 -18.20 -6.54 -2.56
C GLU A 57 -19.50 -5.77 -2.75
N LEU A 58 -20.21 -5.46 -1.67
CA LEU A 58 -21.41 -4.64 -1.70
C LEU A 58 -21.12 -3.21 -2.18
N ILE A 59 -20.01 -2.60 -1.72
CA ILE A 59 -19.59 -1.27 -2.18
C ILE A 59 -19.32 -1.29 -3.68
N PHE A 60 -18.60 -2.30 -4.20
CA PHE A 60 -18.29 -2.45 -5.61
C PHE A 60 -19.57 -2.54 -6.47
N ARG A 61 -20.49 -3.46 -6.11
CA ARG A 61 -21.76 -3.64 -6.84
C ARG A 61 -22.56 -2.33 -6.90
N ARG A 62 -22.69 -1.64 -5.76
CA ARG A 62 -23.42 -0.36 -5.69
C ARG A 62 -22.74 0.75 -6.49
N ALA A 63 -21.42 0.82 -6.50
CA ALA A 63 -20.69 1.82 -7.26
C ALA A 63 -20.80 1.61 -8.77
N ALA A 64 -20.87 0.36 -9.23
CA ALA A 64 -21.04 0.01 -10.63
C ALA A 64 -22.42 0.41 -11.21
N GLU A 65 -23.47 0.47 -10.38
CA GLU A 65 -24.86 0.72 -10.78
C GLU A 65 -25.25 2.21 -10.81
N ILE A 66 -24.43 3.11 -10.27
CA ILE A 66 -24.76 4.53 -10.13
C ILE A 66 -23.80 5.42 -10.92
N ASP A 67 -24.18 6.68 -11.12
CA ASP A 67 -23.32 7.68 -11.72
C ASP A 67 -22.12 8.05 -10.79
N LEU A 68 -21.05 8.58 -11.41
CA LEU A 68 -19.81 8.92 -10.70
C LEU A 68 -20.06 9.91 -9.55
N ALA A 69 -20.86 10.96 -9.79
CA ALA A 69 -21.06 12.02 -8.79
C ALA A 69 -21.70 11.46 -7.51
N ARG A 70 -22.70 10.59 -7.67
CA ARG A 70 -23.35 9.90 -6.54
C ARG A 70 -22.42 8.88 -5.89
N SER A 71 -21.59 8.17 -6.66
CA SER A 71 -20.62 7.23 -6.12
C SER A 71 -19.62 7.93 -5.20
N LEU A 72 -19.02 9.04 -5.63
CA LEU A 72 -18.04 9.80 -4.87
C LEU A 72 -18.57 10.34 -3.53
N GLN A 73 -19.88 10.57 -3.41
CA GLN A 73 -20.51 11.07 -2.17
C GLN A 73 -20.75 9.98 -1.12
N ARG A 74 -20.65 8.68 -1.49
CA ARG A 74 -21.01 7.55 -0.60
C ARG A 74 -19.90 7.06 0.32
N GLY A 75 -18.70 7.64 0.26
CA GLY A 75 -17.59 7.18 1.08
C GLY A 75 -16.29 7.90 0.77
N ASP A 76 -15.17 7.16 0.89
CA ASP A 76 -13.86 7.68 0.54
C ASP A 76 -13.74 7.83 -0.98
N PRO A 77 -13.60 9.06 -1.52
CA PRO A 77 -13.83 9.33 -2.94
C PRO A 77 -12.84 8.61 -3.86
N GLY A 78 -11.58 8.44 -3.46
CA GLY A 78 -10.58 7.70 -4.25
C GLY A 78 -10.95 6.22 -4.37
N TYR A 79 -11.40 5.60 -3.29
CA TYR A 79 -11.83 4.21 -3.33
C TYR A 79 -13.12 4.04 -4.14
N GLN A 80 -14.08 4.94 -3.99
CA GLN A 80 -15.32 4.95 -4.77
C GLN A 80 -15.04 5.13 -6.26
N PHE A 81 -14.11 6.01 -6.62
CA PHE A 81 -13.69 6.19 -8.01
C PHE A 81 -13.14 4.91 -8.63
N VAL A 82 -12.26 4.18 -7.91
CA VAL A 82 -11.69 2.92 -8.40
C VAL A 82 -12.79 1.87 -8.61
N ASN A 83 -13.71 1.73 -7.64
CA ASN A 83 -14.85 0.80 -7.77
C ASN A 83 -15.74 1.14 -8.97
N TRP A 84 -16.10 2.40 -9.11
CA TRP A 84 -16.93 2.89 -10.22
C TRP A 84 -16.24 2.63 -11.57
N ALA A 85 -14.97 3.04 -11.71
CA ALA A 85 -14.24 2.90 -12.97
C ALA A 85 -14.10 1.44 -13.41
N VAL A 86 -13.77 0.54 -12.47
CA VAL A 86 -13.70 -0.90 -12.75
C VAL A 86 -15.06 -1.45 -13.13
N GLY A 87 -16.15 -1.03 -12.46
CA GLY A 87 -17.51 -1.44 -12.78
C GLY A 87 -17.96 -0.99 -14.17
N GLN A 88 -17.69 0.27 -14.55
CA GLN A 88 -18.02 0.79 -15.90
C GLN A 88 -17.27 0.07 -17.02
N LEU A 89 -16.08 -0.48 -16.73
CA LEU A 89 -15.32 -1.29 -17.69
C LEU A 89 -15.76 -2.76 -17.72
N GLY A 90 -16.83 -3.13 -17.02
CA GLY A 90 -17.30 -4.52 -16.92
C GLY A 90 -16.38 -5.43 -16.11
N GLY A 91 -15.56 -4.85 -15.27
CA GLY A 91 -14.62 -5.57 -14.42
C GLY A 91 -15.29 -6.18 -13.18
N ALA A 92 -14.46 -6.75 -12.30
CA ALA A 92 -14.88 -7.39 -11.06
C ALA A 92 -14.07 -6.89 -9.87
N MET A 93 -14.54 -7.16 -8.65
CA MET A 93 -13.93 -6.67 -7.41
C MET A 93 -12.46 -7.06 -7.25
N TRP A 94 -12.03 -8.21 -7.77
CA TRP A 94 -10.62 -8.60 -7.69
C TRP A 94 -9.68 -7.61 -8.39
N GLN A 95 -10.14 -6.94 -9.45
CA GLN A 95 -9.37 -5.90 -10.13
C GLN A 95 -9.22 -4.65 -9.24
N VAL A 96 -10.28 -4.27 -8.51
CA VAL A 96 -10.21 -3.20 -7.50
C VAL A 96 -9.17 -3.57 -6.43
N ASN A 97 -9.24 -4.79 -5.91
CA ASN A 97 -8.29 -5.29 -4.93
C ASN A 97 -6.84 -5.28 -5.47
N LEU A 98 -6.65 -5.66 -6.74
CA LEU A 98 -5.32 -5.69 -7.37
C LEU A 98 -4.75 -4.27 -7.55
N ILE A 99 -5.56 -3.31 -7.99
CA ILE A 99 -5.17 -1.89 -8.09
C ILE A 99 -4.75 -1.36 -6.71
N CYS A 100 -5.57 -1.61 -5.69
CA CYS A 100 -5.30 -1.19 -4.33
C CYS A 100 -4.03 -1.86 -3.77
N ALA A 101 -3.85 -3.15 -4.01
CA ALA A 101 -2.66 -3.89 -3.62
C ALA A 101 -1.39 -3.35 -4.31
N ALA A 102 -1.47 -3.01 -5.59
CA ALA A 102 -0.35 -2.43 -6.33
C ALA A 102 0.08 -1.08 -5.74
N ILE A 103 -0.87 -0.21 -5.36
CA ILE A 103 -0.57 1.07 -4.71
C ILE A 103 0.07 0.85 -3.34
N PHE A 104 -0.48 -0.06 -2.53
CA PHE A 104 0.09 -0.39 -1.23
C PHE A 104 1.52 -0.91 -1.33
N VAL A 105 1.75 -1.90 -2.19
CA VAL A 105 3.06 -2.54 -2.40
C VAL A 105 4.06 -1.55 -2.98
N TRP A 106 3.65 -0.69 -3.91
CA TRP A 106 4.49 0.38 -4.42
C TRP A 106 4.99 1.31 -3.29
N GLY A 107 4.11 1.73 -2.40
CA GLY A 107 4.48 2.55 -1.24
C GLY A 107 5.42 1.82 -0.28
N LEU A 108 5.11 0.56 0.03
CA LEU A 108 5.94 -0.29 0.88
C LEU A 108 7.35 -0.47 0.30
N ILE A 109 7.47 -0.79 -0.99
CA ILE A 109 8.77 -0.94 -1.67
C ILE A 109 9.56 0.37 -1.62
N ARG A 110 8.91 1.52 -1.81
CA ARG A 110 9.58 2.83 -1.73
C ARG A 110 10.16 3.07 -0.34
N LEU A 111 9.41 2.73 0.71
CA LEU A 111 9.88 2.84 2.09
C LEU A 111 11.02 1.86 2.35
N CYS A 112 10.85 0.58 2.04
CA CYS A 112 11.89 -0.43 2.24
C CYS A 112 13.21 -0.06 1.55
N ARG A 113 13.15 0.50 0.34
CA ARG A 113 14.34 0.98 -0.39
C ARG A 113 15.04 2.18 0.27
N ALA A 114 14.38 2.87 1.18
CA ALA A 114 14.99 3.95 1.96
C ALA A 114 15.73 3.43 3.20
N GLU A 115 15.50 2.18 3.58
CA GLU A 115 16.12 1.56 4.75
C GLU A 115 17.46 0.91 4.42
N PRO A 116 18.38 0.79 5.41
CA PRO A 116 19.68 0.14 5.24
C PRO A 116 19.58 -1.33 4.79
N SER A 117 18.56 -2.06 5.27
CA SER A 117 18.26 -3.45 4.93
C SER A 117 16.86 -3.58 4.33
N PRO A 118 16.70 -3.37 3.00
CA PRO A 118 15.39 -3.37 2.35
C PRO A 118 14.59 -4.66 2.51
N MET A 119 15.25 -5.83 2.48
CA MET A 119 14.59 -7.12 2.63
C MET A 119 14.11 -7.35 4.06
N LEU A 120 14.90 -6.94 5.06
CA LEU A 120 14.51 -7.00 6.46
C LEU A 120 13.33 -6.06 6.75
N ALA A 121 13.36 -4.85 6.21
CA ALA A 121 12.24 -3.91 6.34
C ALA A 121 10.94 -4.48 5.75
N ALA A 122 11.01 -5.11 4.58
CA ALA A 122 9.87 -5.79 3.98
C ALA A 122 9.41 -6.99 4.83
N LEU A 123 10.34 -7.81 5.35
CA LEU A 123 10.02 -8.96 6.21
C LEU A 123 9.24 -8.53 7.45
N VAL A 124 9.67 -7.46 8.13
CA VAL A 124 9.01 -6.92 9.33
C VAL A 124 7.59 -6.44 9.03
N ALA A 125 7.34 -5.93 7.82
CA ALA A 125 6.01 -5.49 7.40
C ALA A 125 5.02 -6.64 7.19
N ILE A 126 5.46 -7.87 6.89
CA ILE A 126 4.60 -8.98 6.49
C ILE A 126 3.59 -9.38 7.57
N PRO A 127 3.96 -9.66 8.84
CA PRO A 127 3.02 -10.25 9.79
C PRO A 127 1.79 -9.38 10.07
N TYR A 128 1.98 -8.07 10.18
CA TYR A 128 0.90 -7.16 10.50
C TYR A 128 0.44 -6.34 9.31
N LEU A 129 1.37 -5.61 8.67
CA LEU A 129 1.00 -4.63 7.66
C LEU A 129 0.46 -5.27 6.37
N VAL A 130 1.03 -6.42 5.98
CA VAL A 130 0.59 -7.15 4.79
C VAL A 130 -0.58 -8.08 5.14
N VAL A 131 -0.40 -8.99 6.12
CA VAL A 131 -1.38 -10.04 6.38
C VAL A 131 -2.64 -9.50 7.07
N VAL A 132 -2.52 -8.58 8.03
CA VAL A 132 -3.69 -8.05 8.73
C VAL A 132 -4.24 -6.84 7.98
N VAL A 133 -3.43 -5.82 7.72
CA VAL A 133 -3.93 -4.55 7.19
C VAL A 133 -4.22 -4.66 5.69
N ALA A 134 -3.26 -5.09 4.86
CA ALA A 134 -3.46 -5.06 3.41
C ALA A 134 -4.46 -6.12 2.94
N MET A 135 -4.55 -7.26 3.62
CA MET A 135 -5.54 -8.29 3.29
C MET A 135 -6.88 -8.08 3.99
N GLY A 136 -6.95 -7.33 5.09
CA GLY A 136 -8.20 -7.07 5.82
C GLY A 136 -8.89 -5.78 5.40
N TYR A 137 -8.13 -4.69 5.25
CA TYR A 137 -8.64 -3.32 5.20
C TYR A 137 -8.14 -2.59 3.95
N THR A 138 -8.75 -2.89 2.79
CA THR A 138 -8.29 -2.41 1.47
C THR A 138 -8.10 -0.89 1.40
N ARG A 139 -9.05 -0.09 1.86
CA ARG A 139 -8.99 1.38 1.85
C ARG A 139 -7.83 1.92 2.68
N GLN A 140 -7.70 1.40 3.89
CA GLN A 140 -6.62 1.77 4.81
C GLN A 140 -5.25 1.38 4.26
N ALA A 141 -5.14 0.21 3.63
CA ALA A 141 -3.91 -0.25 3.00
C ALA A 141 -3.42 0.74 1.93
N VAL A 142 -4.30 1.20 1.03
CA VAL A 142 -3.95 2.20 0.01
C VAL A 142 -3.45 3.49 0.65
N ALA A 143 -4.17 3.99 1.66
CA ALA A 143 -3.76 5.20 2.37
C ALA A 143 -2.38 5.05 3.02
N ILE A 144 -2.12 3.92 3.67
CA ILE A 144 -0.80 3.61 4.24
C ILE A 144 0.27 3.52 3.14
N GLY A 145 -0.04 2.96 1.97
CA GLY A 145 0.85 2.94 0.81
C GLY A 145 1.32 4.33 0.40
N PHE A 146 0.41 5.28 0.26
CA PHE A 146 0.76 6.67 -0.02
C PHE A 146 1.58 7.32 1.12
N ILE A 147 1.21 7.08 2.38
CA ILE A 147 1.96 7.61 3.53
C ILE A 147 3.39 7.06 3.53
N MET A 148 3.60 5.77 3.32
CA MET A 148 4.93 5.15 3.23
C MET A 148 5.76 5.78 2.10
N ALA A 149 5.17 6.02 0.94
CA ALA A 149 5.84 6.72 -0.16
C ALA A 149 6.21 8.16 0.22
N GLY A 150 5.35 8.84 0.95
CA GLY A 150 5.60 10.19 1.48
C GLY A 150 6.76 10.22 2.48
N ILE A 151 6.77 9.29 3.44
CA ILE A 151 7.86 9.14 4.42
C ILE A 151 9.19 8.84 3.70
N ALA A 152 9.19 7.90 2.76
CA ALA A 152 10.36 7.59 1.95
C ALA A 152 10.86 8.79 1.13
N SER A 153 9.97 9.68 0.71
CA SER A 153 10.35 10.93 0.07
C SER A 153 11.03 11.89 1.04
N LEU A 154 10.47 12.07 2.25
CA LEU A 154 11.06 12.93 3.28
C LEU A 154 12.43 12.45 3.72
N SER A 155 12.60 11.15 3.97
CA SER A 155 13.88 10.57 4.43
C SER A 155 15.01 10.76 3.41
N ARG A 156 14.66 10.98 2.14
CA ARG A 156 15.59 11.26 1.03
C ARG A 156 15.73 12.76 0.70
N GLY A 157 15.34 13.64 1.62
CA GLY A 157 15.42 15.10 1.41
C GLY A 157 14.29 15.67 0.56
N GLY A 158 13.19 14.97 0.38
CA GLY A 158 12.01 15.49 -0.31
C GLY A 158 11.32 16.60 0.47
N SER A 159 10.64 17.51 -0.24
CA SER A 159 9.96 18.64 0.37
C SER A 159 8.72 18.24 1.17
N VAL A 160 8.40 19.05 2.20
CA VAL A 160 7.17 18.92 3.00
C VAL A 160 5.93 19.01 2.12
N ILE A 161 5.96 19.84 1.07
CA ILE A 161 4.83 19.94 0.12
C ILE A 161 4.59 18.59 -0.57
N ARG A 162 5.65 17.92 -1.01
CA ARG A 162 5.51 16.57 -1.61
C ARG A 162 4.93 15.58 -0.64
N PHE A 163 5.34 15.61 0.63
CA PHE A 163 4.74 14.78 1.66
C PHE A 163 3.26 15.09 1.85
N ALA A 164 2.89 16.37 1.94
CA ALA A 164 1.49 16.78 2.06
C ALA A 164 0.63 16.31 0.88
N LEU A 165 1.16 16.30 -0.33
CA LEU A 165 0.47 15.74 -1.51
C LEU A 165 0.24 14.23 -1.38
N TYR A 166 1.19 13.47 -0.83
CA TYR A 166 0.99 12.04 -0.53
C TYR A 166 -0.09 11.83 0.53
N VAL A 167 -0.10 12.66 1.58
CA VAL A 167 -1.14 12.58 2.62
C VAL A 167 -2.50 12.97 2.05
N ALA A 168 -2.59 13.96 1.18
CA ALA A 168 -3.82 14.32 0.48
C ALA A 168 -4.34 13.16 -0.38
N ALA A 169 -3.46 12.50 -1.15
CA ALA A 169 -3.81 11.30 -1.91
C ALA A 169 -4.27 10.16 -0.99
N ALA A 170 -3.60 9.94 0.14
CA ALA A 170 -4.00 8.96 1.14
C ALA A 170 -5.40 9.24 1.71
N ALA A 171 -5.71 10.50 1.99
CA ALA A 171 -6.99 10.94 2.54
C ALA A 171 -8.18 10.68 1.59
N LEU A 172 -7.95 10.61 0.28
CA LEU A 172 -8.98 10.19 -0.68
C LEU A 172 -9.40 8.72 -0.50
N PHE A 173 -8.54 7.89 0.08
CA PHE A 173 -8.83 6.47 0.34
C PHE A 173 -9.17 6.18 1.81
N HIS A 174 -8.68 7.00 2.73
CA HIS A 174 -8.98 6.85 4.16
C HIS A 174 -8.78 8.18 4.91
N ARG A 175 -9.86 8.78 5.38
CA ARG A 175 -9.88 10.15 5.95
C ARG A 175 -8.89 10.34 7.09
N THR A 176 -8.68 9.33 7.94
CA THR A 176 -7.77 9.42 9.09
C THR A 176 -6.28 9.60 8.69
N ALA A 177 -5.94 9.40 7.41
CA ALA A 177 -4.59 9.65 6.90
C ALA A 177 -4.10 11.09 7.17
N VAL A 178 -5.00 12.06 7.28
CA VAL A 178 -4.68 13.46 7.59
C VAL A 178 -3.97 13.61 8.95
N LEU A 179 -4.21 12.68 9.89
CA LEU A 179 -3.57 12.68 11.20
C LEU A 179 -2.04 12.49 11.15
N VAL A 180 -1.50 12.11 10.00
CA VAL A 180 -0.04 11.97 9.80
C VAL A 180 0.63 13.29 9.42
N LEU A 181 -0.12 14.34 9.04
CA LEU A 181 0.44 15.65 8.67
C LEU A 181 1.41 16.25 9.71
N PRO A 182 1.16 16.17 11.04
CA PRO A 182 2.09 16.70 12.04
C PRO A 182 3.51 16.11 11.95
N VAL A 183 3.67 14.88 11.45
CA VAL A 183 4.99 14.27 11.23
C VAL A 183 5.89 15.13 10.34
N ALA A 184 5.31 15.82 9.35
CA ALA A 184 6.05 16.69 8.46
C ALA A 184 6.66 17.90 9.19
N ILE A 185 5.99 18.40 10.24
CA ILE A 185 6.47 19.54 11.05
C ILE A 185 7.74 19.16 11.79
N PHE A 186 7.79 17.95 12.33
CA PHE A 186 8.98 17.45 13.04
C PHE A 186 10.13 17.10 12.10
N ALA A 187 9.81 16.58 10.90
CA ALA A 187 10.82 16.27 9.90
C ALA A 187 11.49 17.53 9.32
N GLY A 188 10.72 18.63 9.12
CA GLY A 188 11.25 19.90 8.61
C GLY A 188 12.22 20.61 9.57
N ARG A 189 12.15 20.36 10.88
CA ARG A 189 13.03 20.99 11.89
C ARG A 189 14.43 20.40 11.95
N ARG A 190 14.68 19.27 11.33
CA ARG A 190 16.00 18.60 11.34
C ARG A 190 16.98 19.11 10.28
N ASN A 191 16.55 19.96 9.38
CA ASN A 191 17.33 20.49 8.25
C ASN A 191 17.81 21.94 8.46
N HIS A 192 17.89 22.38 9.73
CA HIS A 192 18.49 23.67 10.10
C HIS A 192 19.61 23.51 11.11
#